data_5de83a6e5dc11c67bdcbf44a266786e3
#
_entry.id   5de83a6e5dc11c67bdcbf44a266786e3
#
_cell.length_a   1.000
_cell.length_b   1.000
_cell.length_c   1.000
_cell.angle_alpha   90.00
_cell.angle_beta   90.00
_cell.angle_gamma   90.00
#
_symmetry.space_group_name_H-M   'P 1'
#
loop_
_entity.id
_entity.type
_entity.pdbx_description
1 polymer ?
#
loop_
_entity_poly.entity_id
_entity_poly.type
_entity_poly.pdbx_seq_one_letter_code
_entity_poly.pdbx_strand_id
1 'polypeptide(L)'
;MIGIAIAMLIIGAVGGTTAMRIVKKDSDAAKGKEPVTLEFAPNDLARIEAKPLARWLPVSGTVQPVRQATVKAKVSGDVRQITVREGESVQSGQLLARIDTADLEAKLIERMGALESARAQLGLAEKTRATNTALLKQNFISQNAFDNSESTFSVAQGSLKSAEAQVQIARNALRDAIAVSPLTGVVAKRHVQPGEKVAFDSPLVTVVDLKDMELQAMVPAVDVPELAIGKSVELTIDGFGERKFNGRIERINPATEPGTRAILVYVGIPNTDGALRGGMFATGRIALAASVPVATLPATAVRTEGGVTYVWTVEGGKLVKRGITTGRRDDAAGRVEVKTELPRDVPVLGARFDNLKDGAPAIVKANLPSPAPAKAPTSGRTQAAG
;
A
#
# COMPACT_ATOMS: atom_id res chain seq x y z
N MET A 1 -2.53 95.36 -50.39
CA MET A 1 -2.43 94.06 -51.16
C MET A 1 -1.07 93.37 -51.05
N ILE A 2 -0.04 93.92 -50.46
CA ILE A 2 1.31 93.31 -50.36
C ILE A 2 1.36 92.31 -49.16
N GLY A 3 0.57 92.44 -48.10
CA GLY A 3 0.55 91.56 -46.94
C GLY A 3 -0.04 90.16 -47.18
N ILE A 4 -0.98 90.01 -48.13
CA ILE A 4 -1.65 88.72 -48.41
C ILE A 4 -0.72 87.80 -49.25
N ALA A 5 0.12 88.36 -50.10
CA ALA A 5 1.05 87.57 -50.92
C ALA A 5 2.21 86.93 -50.07
N ILE A 6 2.68 87.62 -49.01
CA ILE A 6 3.74 87.07 -48.13
C ILE A 6 3.20 85.94 -47.25
N ALA A 7 1.93 86.04 -46.82
CA ALA A 7 1.30 85.01 -45.98
C ALA A 7 1.09 83.68 -46.76
N MET A 8 0.75 83.76 -48.04
CA MET A 8 0.60 82.52 -48.88
C MET A 8 1.95 81.87 -49.19
N LEU A 9 3.04 82.63 -49.27
CA LEU A 9 4.36 82.06 -49.58
C LEU A 9 4.95 81.35 -48.36
N ILE A 10 4.64 81.84 -47.18
CA ILE A 10 5.08 81.17 -45.93
C ILE A 10 4.28 79.88 -45.67
N ILE A 11 2.97 79.87 -45.98
CA ILE A 11 2.15 78.65 -45.83
C ILE A 11 2.54 77.57 -46.85
N GLY A 12 2.94 77.95 -48.06
CA GLY A 12 3.42 77.01 -49.09
C GLY A 12 4.80 76.38 -48.68
N ALA A 13 5.70 77.14 -48.08
CA ALA A 13 7.00 76.63 -47.68
C ALA A 13 6.94 75.70 -46.44
N VAL A 14 6.05 75.95 -45.49
CA VAL A 14 5.84 75.10 -44.27
C VAL A 14 5.06 73.81 -44.67
N GLY A 15 4.09 73.87 -45.58
CA GLY A 15 3.36 72.73 -46.06
C GLY A 15 4.22 71.78 -46.89
N GLY A 16 5.17 72.27 -47.68
CA GLY A 16 6.06 71.46 -48.50
C GLY A 16 7.08 70.70 -47.69
N THR A 17 7.61 71.26 -46.59
CA THR A 17 8.60 70.63 -45.72
C THR A 17 7.98 69.61 -44.79
N THR A 18 6.73 69.74 -44.36
CA THR A 18 5.99 68.76 -43.58
C THR A 18 5.56 67.54 -44.40
N ALA A 19 5.11 67.78 -45.68
CA ALA A 19 4.75 66.69 -46.61
C ALA A 19 6.01 65.83 -46.96
N MET A 20 7.18 66.44 -47.13
CA MET A 20 8.39 65.74 -47.48
C MET A 20 8.99 64.95 -46.26
N ARG A 21 8.74 65.37 -44.99
CA ARG A 21 9.06 64.65 -43.80
C ARG A 21 8.13 63.49 -43.54
N ILE A 22 6.86 63.58 -43.87
CA ILE A 22 5.92 62.43 -43.66
C ILE A 22 6.19 61.36 -44.71
N VAL A 23 6.47 61.68 -45.98
CA VAL A 23 6.82 60.68 -47.00
C VAL A 23 8.19 60.01 -46.69
N LYS A 24 9.16 60.72 -46.09
CA LYS A 24 10.45 60.08 -45.70
C LYS A 24 10.34 59.23 -44.46
N LYS A 25 9.34 59.47 -43.59
CA LYS A 25 9.12 58.64 -42.39
C LYS A 25 8.39 57.34 -42.74
N ASP A 26 7.55 57.30 -43.73
CA ASP A 26 6.87 56.09 -44.18
C ASP A 26 7.80 55.19 -45.04
N SER A 27 8.83 55.74 -45.70
CA SER A 27 9.81 54.92 -46.43
C SER A 27 10.84 54.25 -45.54
N ASP A 28 11.13 54.78 -44.33
CA ASP A 28 12.00 54.10 -43.34
C ASP A 28 11.24 53.12 -42.47
N ALA A 29 9.90 53.17 -42.38
CA ALA A 29 9.07 52.20 -41.68
C ALA A 29 8.86 50.89 -42.48
N ALA A 30 9.18 50.86 -43.77
CA ALA A 30 9.05 49.70 -44.65
C ALA A 30 10.34 48.86 -44.81
N LYS A 31 11.42 49.18 -44.07
CA LYS A 31 12.50 48.21 -43.90
C LYS A 31 12.02 47.18 -42.91
N GLY A 32 11.37 46.11 -43.42
CA GLY A 32 10.99 44.95 -42.67
C GLY A 32 12.19 44.49 -41.87
N LYS A 33 12.02 44.38 -40.54
CA LYS A 33 12.96 43.64 -39.69
C LYS A 33 13.19 42.30 -40.39
N GLU A 34 14.43 42.05 -40.82
CA GLU A 34 14.84 40.72 -41.30
C GLU A 34 14.31 39.71 -40.27
N PRO A 35 13.63 38.65 -40.71
CA PRO A 35 13.08 37.67 -39.78
C PRO A 35 14.27 37.11 -38.97
N VAL A 36 14.27 37.38 -37.67
CA VAL A 36 15.31 36.84 -36.76
C VAL A 36 15.24 35.32 -36.87
N THR A 37 16.27 34.76 -37.47
CA THR A 37 16.41 33.31 -37.60
C THR A 37 16.67 32.73 -36.21
N LEU A 38 15.76 31.87 -35.76
CA LEU A 38 15.86 31.21 -34.48
C LEU A 38 16.87 30.06 -34.57
N GLU A 39 17.91 30.10 -33.74
CA GLU A 39 18.95 29.07 -33.68
C GLU A 39 18.70 28.19 -32.49
N PHE A 40 18.57 26.87 -32.70
CA PHE A 40 18.38 25.87 -31.66
C PHE A 40 19.61 24.99 -31.52
N ALA A 41 20.03 24.75 -30.28
CA ALA A 41 21.12 23.79 -30.01
C ALA A 41 20.57 22.35 -30.14
N PRO A 42 21.39 21.36 -30.43
CA PRO A 42 20.98 19.96 -30.52
C PRO A 42 20.35 19.44 -29.21
N ASN A 43 20.79 19.95 -28.07
CA ASN A 43 20.26 19.58 -26.74
C ASN A 43 18.85 20.17 -26.48
N ASP A 44 18.43 21.16 -27.25
CA ASP A 44 17.08 21.76 -27.16
C ASP A 44 16.06 20.97 -27.98
N LEU A 45 16.51 20.00 -28.73
CA LEU A 45 15.71 19.18 -29.62
C LEU A 45 15.48 17.78 -29.04
N ALA A 46 14.29 17.30 -29.23
CA ALA A 46 13.91 15.92 -28.96
C ALA A 46 13.49 15.22 -30.23
N ARG A 47 13.60 13.92 -30.25
CA ARG A 47 13.04 13.07 -31.31
C ARG A 47 12.00 12.13 -30.71
N ILE A 48 11.07 11.71 -31.56
CA ILE A 48 10.13 10.68 -31.18
C ILE A 48 10.85 9.37 -31.06
N GLU A 49 10.79 8.79 -29.87
CA GLU A 49 11.41 7.50 -29.57
C GLU A 49 10.34 6.51 -29.17
N ALA A 50 10.40 5.30 -29.73
CA ALA A 50 9.59 4.20 -29.27
C ALA A 50 10.16 3.66 -27.97
N LYS A 51 9.51 3.98 -26.83
CA LYS A 51 9.92 3.51 -25.50
C LYS A 51 8.73 2.90 -24.77
N PRO A 52 8.96 1.86 -23.98
CA PRO A 52 7.92 1.38 -23.07
C PRO A 52 7.65 2.47 -22.02
N LEU A 53 6.40 2.88 -21.88
CA LEU A 53 5.96 3.75 -20.79
C LEU A 53 5.48 2.87 -19.64
N ALA A 54 6.09 3.02 -18.48
CA ALA A 54 5.59 2.39 -17.28
C ALA A 54 4.22 3.00 -16.93
N ARG A 55 3.23 2.14 -16.78
CA ARG A 55 1.93 2.55 -16.23
C ARG A 55 1.94 2.26 -14.75
N TRP A 56 1.73 3.29 -13.97
CA TRP A 56 1.65 3.22 -12.53
C TRP A 56 0.21 3.40 -12.09
N LEU A 57 -0.27 2.47 -11.26
CA LEU A 57 -1.56 2.59 -10.61
C LEU A 57 -1.32 3.14 -9.20
N PRO A 58 -1.80 4.36 -8.89
CA PRO A 58 -1.74 4.89 -7.53
C PRO A 58 -2.67 4.10 -6.63
N VAL A 59 -2.20 3.78 -5.43
CA VAL A 59 -2.97 3.08 -4.40
C VAL A 59 -2.76 3.75 -3.06
N SER A 60 -3.76 3.67 -2.21
CA SER A 60 -3.67 4.15 -0.83
C SER A 60 -4.47 3.23 0.10
N GLY A 61 -4.10 3.20 1.35
CA GLY A 61 -4.78 2.37 2.32
C GLY A 61 -4.16 2.43 3.71
N THR A 62 -4.57 1.52 4.57
CA THR A 62 -4.10 1.44 5.95
C THR A 62 -3.23 0.19 6.12
N VAL A 63 -2.12 0.36 6.81
CA VAL A 63 -1.22 -0.74 7.18
C VAL A 63 -1.79 -1.46 8.39
N GLN A 64 -1.93 -2.78 8.29
CA GLN A 64 -2.45 -3.64 9.36
C GLN A 64 -1.51 -4.83 9.61
N PRO A 65 -1.46 -5.38 10.82
CA PRO A 65 -0.75 -6.63 11.05
C PRO A 65 -1.49 -7.79 10.37
N VAL A 66 -0.75 -8.69 9.72
CA VAL A 66 -1.32 -9.88 9.08
C VAL A 66 -1.94 -10.83 10.12
N ARG A 67 -1.32 -10.90 11.30
CA ARG A 67 -1.77 -11.79 12.39
C ARG A 67 -2.10 -10.98 13.63
N GLN A 68 -3.36 -11.08 14.06
CA GLN A 68 -3.79 -10.57 15.35
C GLN A 68 -4.74 -11.55 16.02
N ALA A 69 -4.77 -11.55 17.33
CA ALA A 69 -5.68 -12.35 18.12
C ALA A 69 -6.22 -11.56 19.30
N THR A 70 -7.54 -11.50 19.41
CA THR A 70 -8.19 -10.99 20.62
C THR A 70 -8.51 -12.18 21.51
N VAL A 71 -7.77 -12.29 22.62
CA VAL A 71 -7.99 -13.32 23.63
C VAL A 71 -9.23 -12.95 24.44
N LYS A 72 -10.18 -13.86 24.50
CA LYS A 72 -11.47 -13.68 25.16
C LYS A 72 -11.59 -14.60 26.38
N ALA A 73 -12.44 -14.19 27.31
CA ALA A 73 -12.78 -14.98 28.50
C ALA A 73 -13.55 -16.24 28.09
N LYS A 74 -13.06 -17.41 28.51
CA LYS A 74 -13.71 -18.71 28.29
C LYS A 74 -14.59 -19.14 29.46
N VAL A 75 -14.50 -18.42 30.58
CA VAL A 75 -15.34 -18.58 31.77
C VAL A 75 -15.75 -17.21 32.28
N SER A 76 -16.89 -17.13 32.96
CA SER A 76 -17.32 -15.91 33.63
C SER A 76 -16.71 -15.86 35.03
N GLY A 77 -16.37 -14.66 35.52
CA GLY A 77 -15.80 -14.44 36.85
C GLY A 77 -15.12 -13.08 36.95
N ASP A 78 -14.54 -12.81 38.11
CA ASP A 78 -13.81 -11.59 38.35
C ASP A 78 -12.37 -11.73 37.87
N VAL A 79 -11.84 -10.71 37.18
CA VAL A 79 -10.46 -10.72 36.72
C VAL A 79 -9.52 -10.52 37.94
N ARG A 80 -8.85 -11.57 38.37
CA ARG A 80 -7.94 -11.54 39.52
C ARG A 80 -6.65 -10.79 39.21
N GLN A 81 -6.09 -11.02 38.02
CA GLN A 81 -4.81 -10.46 37.63
C GLN A 81 -4.69 -10.36 36.11
N ILE A 82 -4.04 -9.28 35.66
CA ILE A 82 -3.54 -9.12 34.30
C ILE A 82 -2.03 -8.91 34.40
N THR A 83 -1.27 -9.75 33.73
CA THR A 83 0.19 -9.81 33.86
C THR A 83 0.94 -8.98 32.82
N VAL A 84 0.21 -8.38 31.87
CA VAL A 84 0.80 -7.69 30.73
C VAL A 84 0.26 -6.28 30.60
N ARG A 85 1.06 -5.40 29.95
CA ARG A 85 0.69 -4.01 29.63
C ARG A 85 0.67 -3.79 28.11
N GLU A 86 -0.05 -2.77 27.70
CA GLU A 86 -0.05 -2.33 26.29
C GLU A 86 1.37 -1.94 25.86
N GLY A 87 1.75 -2.36 24.63
CA GLY A 87 3.11 -2.19 24.11
C GLY A 87 4.12 -3.26 24.57
N GLU A 88 3.77 -4.15 25.49
CA GLU A 88 4.65 -5.21 25.98
C GLU A 88 4.71 -6.38 25.01
N SER A 89 5.91 -6.94 24.80
CA SER A 89 6.12 -8.13 23.98
C SER A 89 5.73 -9.38 24.75
N VAL A 90 5.01 -10.28 24.10
CA VAL A 90 4.55 -11.55 24.67
C VAL A 90 4.88 -12.72 23.76
N GLN A 91 5.10 -13.89 24.37
CA GLN A 91 5.32 -15.14 23.65
C GLN A 91 4.03 -15.97 23.58
N SER A 92 3.92 -16.84 22.58
CA SER A 92 2.84 -17.84 22.54
C SER A 92 2.86 -18.72 23.79
N GLY A 93 1.70 -18.91 24.42
CA GLY A 93 1.55 -19.63 25.69
C GLY A 93 1.80 -18.78 26.95
N GLN A 94 2.28 -17.53 26.82
CA GLN A 94 2.50 -16.64 27.97
C GLN A 94 1.17 -16.25 28.63
N LEU A 95 1.16 -16.25 29.97
CA LEU A 95 0.00 -15.82 30.76
C LEU A 95 -0.31 -14.34 30.50
N LEU A 96 -1.54 -14.04 30.14
CA LEU A 96 -2.05 -12.66 29.93
C LEU A 96 -2.96 -12.21 31.07
N ALA A 97 -3.89 -13.07 31.45
CA ALA A 97 -4.87 -12.76 32.48
C ALA A 97 -5.28 -14.03 33.24
N ARG A 98 -5.70 -13.86 34.50
CA ARG A 98 -6.28 -14.91 35.33
C ARG A 98 -7.61 -14.46 35.88
N ILE A 99 -8.64 -15.25 35.65
CA ILE A 99 -9.97 -15.09 36.25
C ILE A 99 -9.98 -15.80 37.60
N ASP A 100 -10.75 -15.34 38.55
CA ASP A 100 -10.86 -15.97 39.86
C ASP A 100 -11.34 -17.42 39.73
N THR A 101 -10.71 -18.34 40.46
CA THR A 101 -10.92 -19.77 40.32
C THR A 101 -11.62 -20.40 41.53
N ALA A 102 -11.95 -19.61 42.57
CA ALA A 102 -12.45 -20.16 43.83
C ALA A 102 -13.75 -21.01 43.64
N ASP A 103 -14.72 -20.50 42.89
CA ASP A 103 -15.93 -21.25 42.60
C ASP A 103 -15.71 -22.46 41.70
N LEU A 104 -14.77 -22.33 40.72
CA LEU A 104 -14.40 -23.44 39.82
C LEU A 104 -13.69 -24.55 40.56
N GLU A 105 -12.82 -24.21 41.53
CA GLU A 105 -12.11 -25.17 42.40
C GLU A 105 -13.09 -25.89 43.29
N ALA A 106 -14.02 -25.18 43.94
CA ALA A 106 -15.09 -25.78 44.76
C ALA A 106 -15.93 -26.74 43.91
N LYS A 107 -16.30 -26.38 42.70
CA LYS A 107 -17.07 -27.24 41.80
C LYS A 107 -16.25 -28.48 41.35
N LEU A 108 -14.96 -28.35 41.13
CA LEU A 108 -14.11 -29.48 40.83
C LEU A 108 -14.10 -30.47 42.02
N ILE A 109 -13.94 -29.98 43.28
CA ILE A 109 -13.97 -30.82 44.49
C ILE A 109 -15.34 -31.53 44.60
N GLU A 110 -16.45 -30.87 44.40
CA GLU A 110 -17.78 -31.48 44.35
C GLU A 110 -17.85 -32.64 43.34
N ARG A 111 -17.39 -32.42 42.11
CA ARG A 111 -17.38 -33.44 41.05
C ARG A 111 -16.43 -34.62 41.35
N MET A 112 -15.32 -34.35 42.01
CA MET A 112 -14.37 -35.42 42.46
C MET A 112 -15.03 -36.27 43.53
N GLY A 113 -15.79 -35.71 44.46
CA GLY A 113 -16.56 -36.47 45.46
C GLY A 113 -17.66 -37.34 44.79
N ALA A 114 -18.35 -36.82 43.80
CA ALA A 114 -19.33 -37.62 43.03
C ALA A 114 -18.68 -38.77 42.25
N LEU A 115 -17.49 -38.56 41.70
CA LEU A 115 -16.70 -39.59 41.03
C LEU A 115 -16.29 -40.73 42.02
N GLU A 116 -15.84 -40.37 43.22
CA GLU A 116 -15.45 -41.36 44.21
C GLU A 116 -16.65 -42.19 44.67
N SER A 117 -17.83 -41.56 44.85
CA SER A 117 -19.08 -42.29 45.16
C SER A 117 -19.45 -43.28 44.03
N ALA A 118 -19.41 -42.82 42.76
CA ALA A 118 -19.72 -43.69 41.61
C ALA A 118 -18.70 -44.89 41.49
N ARG A 119 -17.45 -44.64 41.82
CA ARG A 119 -16.40 -45.67 41.85
C ARG A 119 -16.67 -46.70 42.94
N ALA A 120 -17.09 -46.27 44.14
CA ALA A 120 -17.44 -47.17 45.21
C ALA A 120 -18.69 -48.01 44.86
N GLN A 121 -19.67 -47.42 44.21
CA GLN A 121 -20.89 -48.12 43.72
C GLN A 121 -20.55 -49.19 42.68
N LEU A 122 -19.66 -48.87 41.73
CA LEU A 122 -19.18 -49.87 40.78
C LEU A 122 -18.44 -51.00 41.43
N GLY A 123 -17.55 -50.74 42.40
CA GLY A 123 -16.86 -51.75 43.15
C GLY A 123 -17.78 -52.70 43.94
N LEU A 124 -18.89 -52.16 44.49
CA LEU A 124 -19.91 -52.98 45.13
C LEU A 124 -20.68 -53.86 44.12
N ALA A 125 -21.10 -53.29 43.00
CA ALA A 125 -21.79 -54.00 41.92
C ALA A 125 -20.94 -55.11 41.31
N GLU A 126 -19.64 -54.84 41.12
CA GLU A 126 -18.64 -55.80 40.62
C GLU A 126 -18.51 -57.01 41.58
N LYS A 127 -18.35 -56.78 42.89
CA LYS A 127 -18.31 -57.84 43.90
C LYS A 127 -19.60 -58.66 43.91
N THR A 128 -20.76 -58.01 43.87
CA THR A 128 -22.07 -58.68 43.84
C THR A 128 -22.18 -59.55 42.58
N ARG A 129 -21.84 -59.01 41.41
CA ARG A 129 -21.81 -59.73 40.15
C ARG A 129 -20.88 -60.96 40.19
N ALA A 130 -19.66 -60.81 40.73
CA ALA A 130 -18.71 -61.91 40.86
C ALA A 130 -19.22 -63.02 41.76
N THR A 131 -19.83 -62.66 42.92
CA THR A 131 -20.47 -63.62 43.83
C THR A 131 -21.64 -64.32 43.13
N ASN A 132 -22.55 -63.60 42.49
CA ASN A 132 -23.68 -64.20 41.78
C ASN A 132 -23.24 -65.07 40.59
N THR A 133 -22.15 -64.75 39.93
CA THR A 133 -21.55 -65.63 38.90
C THR A 133 -21.13 -66.97 39.48
N ALA A 134 -20.50 -66.96 40.67
CA ALA A 134 -20.10 -68.20 41.35
C ALA A 134 -21.28 -69.02 41.84
N LEU A 135 -22.31 -68.38 42.40
CA LEU A 135 -23.53 -69.04 42.89
C LEU A 135 -24.38 -69.61 41.75
N LEU A 136 -24.46 -68.93 40.60
CA LEU A 136 -25.14 -69.47 39.43
C LEU A 136 -24.48 -70.75 38.90
N LYS A 137 -23.17 -70.77 38.85
CA LYS A 137 -22.39 -71.97 38.45
C LYS A 137 -22.67 -73.17 39.34
N GLN A 138 -23.06 -72.92 40.60
CA GLN A 138 -23.39 -73.96 41.58
C GLN A 138 -24.92 -74.22 41.64
N ASN A 139 -25.72 -73.59 40.80
CA ASN A 139 -27.19 -73.65 40.77
C ASN A 139 -27.86 -73.13 42.06
N PHE A 140 -27.22 -72.24 42.86
CA PHE A 140 -27.79 -71.69 44.05
C PHE A 140 -28.68 -70.45 43.83
N ILE A 141 -28.60 -69.86 42.65
CA ILE A 141 -29.44 -68.72 42.25
C ILE A 141 -30.09 -68.95 40.87
N SER A 142 -31.16 -68.22 40.57
CA SER A 142 -31.80 -68.24 39.23
C SER A 142 -31.04 -67.41 38.22
N GLN A 143 -31.18 -67.71 36.93
CA GLN A 143 -30.65 -66.87 35.84
C GLN A 143 -31.10 -65.40 35.95
N ASN A 144 -32.40 -65.17 36.27
CA ASN A 144 -32.91 -63.81 36.46
C ASN A 144 -32.18 -63.05 37.58
N ALA A 145 -31.78 -63.69 38.65
CA ALA A 145 -31.01 -63.03 39.72
C ALA A 145 -29.61 -62.62 39.27
N PHE A 146 -28.98 -63.46 38.46
CA PHE A 146 -27.71 -63.11 37.81
C PHE A 146 -27.85 -61.97 36.83
N ASP A 147 -28.83 -62.01 35.92
CA ASP A 147 -29.06 -60.97 34.88
C ASP A 147 -29.36 -59.61 35.55
N ASN A 148 -30.05 -59.56 36.70
CA ASN A 148 -30.23 -58.36 37.48
C ASN A 148 -28.90 -57.82 38.03
N SER A 149 -28.01 -58.67 38.46
CA SER A 149 -26.68 -58.23 38.93
C SER A 149 -25.80 -57.72 37.81
N GLU A 150 -25.86 -58.34 36.64
CA GLU A 150 -25.18 -57.90 35.42
C GLU A 150 -25.72 -56.52 34.95
N SER A 151 -27.01 -56.32 34.97
CA SER A 151 -27.62 -55.07 34.66
C SER A 151 -27.21 -53.95 35.65
N THR A 152 -27.18 -54.26 36.96
CA THR A 152 -26.75 -53.35 38.02
C THR A 152 -25.28 -52.95 37.84
N PHE A 153 -24.42 -53.90 37.52
CA PHE A 153 -23.03 -53.63 37.19
C PHE A 153 -22.89 -52.71 35.99
N SER A 154 -23.61 -52.98 34.89
CA SER A 154 -23.61 -52.16 33.69
C SER A 154 -24.07 -50.73 33.96
N VAL A 155 -25.13 -50.52 34.76
CA VAL A 155 -25.60 -49.21 35.17
C VAL A 155 -24.54 -48.46 36.01
N ALA A 156 -23.91 -49.16 36.98
CA ALA A 156 -22.85 -48.56 37.80
C ALA A 156 -21.62 -48.18 36.95
N GLN A 157 -21.28 -48.99 35.97
CA GLN A 157 -20.17 -48.67 35.03
C GLN A 157 -20.51 -47.42 34.19
N GLY A 158 -21.77 -47.29 33.69
CA GLY A 158 -22.26 -46.11 33.03
C GLY A 158 -22.18 -44.84 33.88
N SER A 159 -22.60 -44.97 35.18
CA SER A 159 -22.55 -43.88 36.16
C SER A 159 -21.10 -43.41 36.43
N LEU A 160 -20.17 -44.34 36.60
CA LEU A 160 -18.73 -43.99 36.71
C LEU A 160 -18.21 -43.20 35.53
N LYS A 161 -18.46 -43.66 34.31
CA LYS A 161 -18.04 -42.99 33.08
C LYS A 161 -18.65 -41.57 32.98
N SER A 162 -19.89 -41.39 33.39
CA SER A 162 -20.54 -40.07 33.45
C SER A 162 -19.86 -39.15 34.46
N ALA A 163 -19.55 -39.65 35.67
CA ALA A 163 -18.85 -38.88 36.71
C ALA A 163 -17.43 -38.48 36.29
N GLU A 164 -16.72 -39.39 35.64
CA GLU A 164 -15.39 -39.08 35.06
C GLU A 164 -15.45 -37.94 34.03
N ALA A 165 -16.44 -37.96 33.14
CA ALA A 165 -16.65 -36.88 32.15
C ALA A 165 -16.98 -35.55 32.85
N GLN A 166 -17.74 -35.55 33.93
CA GLN A 166 -18.06 -34.33 34.68
C GLN A 166 -16.82 -33.73 35.37
N VAL A 167 -15.95 -34.55 35.94
CA VAL A 167 -14.67 -34.12 36.52
C VAL A 167 -13.79 -33.51 35.41
N GLN A 168 -13.77 -34.10 34.22
CA GLN A 168 -12.99 -33.57 33.11
C GLN A 168 -13.51 -32.20 32.63
N ILE A 169 -14.83 -32.01 32.60
CA ILE A 169 -15.49 -30.69 32.29
C ILE A 169 -15.07 -29.65 33.34
N ALA A 170 -15.12 -29.98 34.64
CA ALA A 170 -14.72 -29.07 35.71
C ALA A 170 -13.22 -28.70 35.63
N ARG A 171 -12.36 -29.65 35.30
CA ARG A 171 -10.93 -29.39 35.07
C ARG A 171 -10.66 -28.50 33.87
N ASN A 172 -11.43 -28.68 32.79
CA ASN A 172 -11.35 -27.82 31.62
C ASN A 172 -11.75 -26.37 31.96
N ALA A 173 -12.83 -26.17 32.70
CA ALA A 173 -13.28 -24.85 33.14
C ALA A 173 -12.20 -24.15 34.00
N LEU A 174 -11.55 -24.88 34.88
CA LEU A 174 -10.46 -24.35 35.70
C LEU A 174 -9.24 -23.94 34.86
N ARG A 175 -8.89 -24.73 33.84
CA ARG A 175 -7.83 -24.38 32.90
C ARG A 175 -8.21 -23.16 32.03
N ASP A 176 -9.46 -23.06 31.65
CA ASP A 176 -10.00 -21.98 30.82
C ASP A 176 -10.11 -20.63 31.57
N ALA A 177 -9.98 -20.64 32.91
CA ALA A 177 -9.82 -19.43 33.72
C ALA A 177 -8.45 -18.75 33.54
N ILE A 178 -7.50 -19.43 32.91
CA ILE A 178 -6.17 -18.93 32.63
C ILE A 178 -6.11 -18.53 31.15
N ALA A 179 -6.07 -17.24 30.88
CA ALA A 179 -5.96 -16.71 29.51
C ALA A 179 -4.49 -16.58 29.10
N VAL A 180 -4.11 -17.27 28.04
CA VAL A 180 -2.74 -17.27 27.49
C VAL A 180 -2.73 -16.72 26.07
N SER A 181 -1.56 -16.19 25.64
CA SER A 181 -1.39 -15.69 24.29
C SER A 181 -1.37 -16.84 23.26
N PRO A 182 -2.17 -16.78 22.19
CA PRO A 182 -2.14 -17.78 21.12
C PRO A 182 -0.98 -17.56 20.14
N LEU A 183 -0.35 -16.40 20.15
CA LEU A 183 0.74 -16.02 19.24
C LEU A 183 1.83 -15.22 19.97
N THR A 184 3.02 -15.21 19.38
CA THR A 184 4.12 -14.32 19.79
C THR A 184 3.92 -12.96 19.11
N GLY A 185 3.96 -11.87 19.87
CA GLY A 185 3.73 -10.54 19.35
C GLY A 185 3.78 -9.46 20.42
N VAL A 186 3.05 -8.37 20.20
CA VAL A 186 2.96 -7.22 21.11
C VAL A 186 1.50 -7.03 21.53
N VAL A 187 1.28 -6.69 22.80
CA VAL A 187 -0.05 -6.34 23.31
C VAL A 187 -0.49 -5.02 22.69
N ALA A 188 -1.50 -5.07 21.83
CA ALA A 188 -2.05 -3.90 21.16
C ALA A 188 -3.04 -3.16 22.07
N LYS A 189 -3.89 -3.93 22.79
CA LYS A 189 -4.92 -3.35 23.63
C LYS A 189 -5.28 -4.29 24.77
N ARG A 190 -5.48 -3.71 25.94
CA ARG A 190 -6.09 -4.35 27.10
C ARG A 190 -7.54 -3.87 27.22
N HIS A 191 -8.49 -4.79 27.29
CA HIS A 191 -9.92 -4.48 27.30
C HIS A 191 -10.54 -4.48 28.70
N VAL A 192 -9.84 -5.05 29.68
CA VAL A 192 -10.34 -5.22 31.06
C VAL A 192 -9.24 -4.88 32.07
N GLN A 193 -9.65 -4.61 33.30
CA GLN A 193 -8.75 -4.34 34.42
C GLN A 193 -8.89 -5.37 35.55
N PRO A 194 -7.89 -5.55 36.41
CA PRO A 194 -8.01 -6.37 37.60
C PRO A 194 -9.16 -5.88 38.50
N GLY A 195 -10.00 -6.80 38.97
CA GLY A 195 -11.20 -6.51 39.76
C GLY A 195 -12.48 -6.34 38.93
N GLU A 196 -12.41 -6.26 37.61
CA GLU A 196 -13.59 -6.22 36.77
C GLU A 196 -14.19 -7.61 36.57
N LYS A 197 -15.53 -7.67 36.54
CA LYS A 197 -16.29 -8.90 36.25
C LYS A 197 -16.45 -9.08 34.76
N VAL A 198 -16.07 -10.25 34.24
CA VAL A 198 -16.20 -10.60 32.82
C VAL A 198 -17.20 -11.73 32.62
N ALA A 199 -17.94 -11.64 31.53
CA ALA A 199 -18.78 -12.74 31.05
C ALA A 199 -18.04 -13.64 30.08
N PHE A 200 -18.61 -14.78 29.77
CA PHE A 200 -18.13 -15.63 28.67
C PHE A 200 -18.04 -14.83 27.37
N ASP A 201 -16.97 -15.03 26.60
CA ASP A 201 -16.65 -14.35 25.33
C ASP A 201 -16.30 -12.85 25.43
N SER A 202 -16.18 -12.30 26.65
CA SER A 202 -15.69 -10.91 26.82
C SER A 202 -14.24 -10.77 26.37
N PRO A 203 -13.86 -9.74 25.59
CA PRO A 203 -12.48 -9.51 25.18
C PRO A 203 -11.62 -9.16 26.40
N LEU A 204 -10.45 -9.76 26.52
CA LEU A 204 -9.49 -9.51 27.61
C LEU A 204 -8.29 -8.71 27.09
N VAL A 205 -7.58 -9.25 26.12
CA VAL A 205 -6.33 -8.67 25.58
C VAL A 205 -6.26 -8.93 24.08
N THR A 206 -5.88 -7.93 23.30
CA THR A 206 -5.56 -8.08 21.87
C THR A 206 -4.04 -8.10 21.70
N VAL A 207 -3.53 -9.14 21.06
CA VAL A 207 -2.11 -9.32 20.72
C VAL A 207 -1.96 -9.29 19.21
N VAL A 208 -0.94 -8.58 18.72
CA VAL A 208 -0.64 -8.43 17.28
C VAL A 208 0.78 -8.88 16.99
N ASP A 209 0.98 -9.56 15.89
CA ASP A 209 2.31 -9.87 15.37
C ASP A 209 2.72 -8.77 14.37
N LEU A 210 3.76 -8.02 14.73
CA LEU A 210 4.24 -6.89 13.92
C LEU A 210 5.30 -7.29 12.89
N LYS A 211 5.69 -8.57 12.78
CA LYS A 211 6.73 -9.00 11.85
C LYS A 211 6.31 -8.83 10.39
N ASP A 212 5.10 -9.25 10.10
CA ASP A 212 4.50 -9.19 8.78
C ASP A 212 3.32 -8.24 8.80
N MET A 213 3.43 -7.18 8.02
CA MET A 213 2.40 -6.17 7.88
C MET A 213 1.80 -6.25 6.48
N GLU A 214 0.58 -5.85 6.32
CA GLU A 214 -0.07 -5.72 5.02
C GLU A 214 -0.72 -4.34 4.87
N LEU A 215 -0.58 -3.76 3.69
CA LEU A 215 -1.38 -2.62 3.29
C LEU A 215 -2.70 -3.13 2.71
N GLN A 216 -3.79 -2.70 3.29
CA GLN A 216 -5.13 -2.90 2.76
C GLN A 216 -5.47 -1.74 1.84
N ALA A 217 -5.19 -1.92 0.55
CA ALA A 217 -5.35 -0.87 -0.46
C ALA A 217 -6.67 -1.03 -1.21
N MET A 218 -7.40 0.07 -1.38
CA MET A 218 -8.62 0.12 -2.19
C MET A 218 -8.26 0.46 -3.63
N VAL A 219 -8.56 -0.45 -4.56
CA VAL A 219 -8.31 -0.30 -6.00
C VAL A 219 -9.64 -0.30 -6.75
N PRO A 220 -9.85 0.65 -7.68
CA PRO A 220 -11.04 0.64 -8.54
C PRO A 220 -11.17 -0.69 -9.30
N ALA A 221 -12.38 -1.27 -9.34
CA ALA A 221 -12.61 -2.57 -9.97
C ALA A 221 -12.21 -2.61 -11.44
N VAL A 222 -12.24 -1.47 -12.13
CA VAL A 222 -11.83 -1.33 -13.55
C VAL A 222 -10.34 -1.59 -13.77
N ASP A 223 -9.50 -1.34 -12.77
CA ASP A 223 -8.05 -1.51 -12.85
C ASP A 223 -7.57 -2.89 -12.38
N VAL A 224 -8.43 -3.64 -11.68
CA VAL A 224 -8.08 -4.95 -11.11
C VAL A 224 -7.65 -5.99 -12.14
N PRO A 225 -8.25 -6.08 -13.36
CA PRO A 225 -7.80 -7.04 -14.38
C PRO A 225 -6.33 -6.89 -14.80
N GLU A 226 -5.73 -5.72 -14.58
CA GLU A 226 -4.32 -5.47 -14.88
C GLU A 226 -3.38 -5.84 -13.72
N LEU A 227 -3.94 -6.15 -12.54
CA LEU A 227 -3.18 -6.57 -11.39
C LEU A 227 -2.86 -8.07 -11.45
N ALA A 228 -1.75 -8.45 -10.87
CA ALA A 228 -1.38 -9.83 -10.66
C ALA A 228 -0.72 -10.01 -9.29
N ILE A 229 -0.96 -11.14 -8.67
CA ILE A 229 -0.27 -11.55 -7.45
C ILE A 229 1.23 -11.60 -7.72
N GLY A 230 2.04 -11.15 -6.76
CA GLY A 230 3.50 -11.08 -6.86
C GLY A 230 4.05 -9.78 -7.46
N LYS A 231 3.21 -8.89 -8.00
CA LYS A 231 3.68 -7.58 -8.48
C LYS A 231 4.23 -6.74 -7.35
N SER A 232 5.33 -6.05 -7.64
CA SER A 232 5.97 -5.11 -6.71
C SER A 232 5.17 -3.83 -6.58
N VAL A 233 5.11 -3.32 -5.36
CA VAL A 233 4.45 -2.06 -5.01
C VAL A 233 5.46 -1.19 -4.27
N GLU A 234 5.68 0.01 -4.77
CA GLU A 234 6.48 1.01 -4.07
C GLU A 234 5.57 1.83 -3.17
N LEU A 235 5.89 1.88 -1.87
CA LEU A 235 5.05 2.48 -0.85
C LEU A 235 5.79 3.59 -0.11
N THR A 236 5.07 4.64 0.23
CA THR A 236 5.48 5.68 1.17
C THR A 236 4.48 5.66 2.33
N ILE A 237 4.99 5.59 3.56
CA ILE A 237 4.18 5.48 4.78
C ILE A 237 4.30 6.78 5.54
N ASP A 238 3.18 7.32 5.97
CA ASP A 238 3.14 8.57 6.71
C ASP A 238 3.97 8.48 7.99
N GLY A 239 4.74 9.52 8.26
CA GLY A 239 5.66 9.59 9.41
C GLY A 239 7.09 9.14 9.11
N PHE A 240 7.38 8.57 7.93
CA PHE A 240 8.74 8.12 7.57
C PHE A 240 9.45 9.01 6.53
N GLY A 241 8.88 10.19 6.24
CA GLY A 241 9.48 11.13 5.28
C GLY A 241 9.63 10.51 3.89
N GLU A 242 10.84 10.60 3.32
CA GLU A 242 11.14 10.08 1.97
C GLU A 242 11.49 8.58 1.93
N ARG A 243 11.49 7.91 3.07
CA ARG A 243 11.80 6.47 3.13
C ARG A 243 10.76 5.67 2.34
N LYS A 244 11.24 4.89 1.37
CA LYS A 244 10.41 4.01 0.56
C LYS A 244 10.41 2.60 1.13
N PHE A 245 9.24 2.00 1.08
CA PHE A 245 9.01 0.61 1.45
C PHE A 245 8.63 -0.17 0.20
N ASN A 246 9.15 -1.37 0.08
CA ASN A 246 8.82 -2.26 -1.02
C ASN A 246 7.86 -3.33 -0.52
N GLY A 247 6.67 -3.34 -1.08
CA GLY A 247 5.67 -4.36 -0.83
C GLY A 247 5.46 -5.24 -2.07
N ARG A 248 4.66 -6.27 -1.89
CA ARG A 248 4.27 -7.18 -2.97
C ARG A 248 2.80 -7.55 -2.84
N ILE A 249 2.05 -7.56 -3.94
CA ILE A 249 0.65 -8.00 -3.93
C ILE A 249 0.61 -9.49 -3.57
N GLU A 250 -0.02 -9.80 -2.44
CA GLU A 250 -0.19 -11.18 -1.96
C GLU A 250 -1.56 -11.73 -2.29
N ARG A 251 -2.60 -10.90 -2.16
CA ARG A 251 -4.00 -11.30 -2.32
C ARG A 251 -4.81 -10.17 -2.95
N ILE A 252 -5.82 -10.53 -3.72
CA ILE A 252 -6.82 -9.62 -4.28
C ILE A 252 -8.18 -10.16 -3.85
N ASN A 253 -9.01 -9.34 -3.23
CA ASN A 253 -10.34 -9.75 -2.80
C ASN A 253 -11.20 -10.08 -4.03
N PRO A 254 -11.97 -11.19 -4.03
CA PRO A 254 -12.82 -11.55 -5.16
C PRO A 254 -14.06 -10.68 -5.32
N ALA A 255 -14.42 -9.89 -4.32
CA ALA A 255 -15.61 -9.06 -4.30
C ALA A 255 -15.27 -7.58 -4.04
N THR A 256 -16.13 -6.69 -4.51
CA THR A 256 -16.07 -5.26 -4.20
C THR A 256 -16.54 -5.00 -2.77
N GLU A 257 -15.96 -3.97 -2.13
CA GLU A 257 -16.42 -3.51 -0.83
C GLU A 257 -17.82 -2.88 -0.92
N PRO A 258 -18.72 -3.17 0.03
CA PRO A 258 -20.07 -2.62 0.03
C PRO A 258 -20.09 -1.08 -0.01
N GLY A 259 -20.92 -0.50 -0.89
CA GLY A 259 -21.05 0.94 -1.05
C GLY A 259 -19.91 1.61 -1.85
N THR A 260 -18.93 0.84 -2.31
CA THR A 260 -17.83 1.33 -3.15
C THR A 260 -17.74 0.52 -4.46
N ARG A 261 -17.06 1.05 -5.46
CA ARG A 261 -16.69 0.28 -6.67
C ARG A 261 -15.23 -0.15 -6.62
N ALA A 262 -14.72 -0.33 -5.41
CA ALA A 262 -13.32 -0.70 -5.17
C ALA A 262 -13.22 -2.15 -4.70
N ILE A 263 -12.10 -2.76 -5.02
CA ILE A 263 -11.69 -4.09 -4.58
C ILE A 263 -10.51 -3.93 -3.63
N LEU A 264 -10.54 -4.64 -2.53
CA LEU A 264 -9.47 -4.63 -1.56
C LEU A 264 -8.29 -5.48 -2.05
N VAL A 265 -7.13 -4.87 -2.13
CA VAL A 265 -5.88 -5.51 -2.52
C VAL A 265 -4.94 -5.50 -1.32
N TYR A 266 -4.42 -6.67 -0.97
CA TYR A 266 -3.51 -6.84 0.15
C TYR A 266 -2.07 -6.86 -0.34
N VAL A 267 -1.29 -5.90 0.12
CA VAL A 267 0.12 -5.76 -0.22
C VAL A 267 0.97 -6.08 1.01
N GLY A 268 1.65 -7.21 1.00
CA GLY A 268 2.55 -7.62 2.09
C GLY A 268 3.77 -6.70 2.18
N ILE A 269 4.11 -6.28 3.38
CA ILE A 269 5.23 -5.38 3.70
C ILE A 269 6.04 -6.02 4.83
N PRO A 270 7.28 -6.43 4.60
CA PRO A 270 8.14 -6.93 5.67
C PRO A 270 8.50 -5.81 6.63
N ASN A 271 8.35 -6.06 7.94
CA ASN A 271 8.65 -5.11 9.00
C ASN A 271 9.81 -5.59 9.86
N THR A 272 10.97 -5.79 9.24
CA THR A 272 12.16 -6.39 9.87
C THR A 272 12.75 -5.54 11.00
N ASP A 273 12.62 -4.22 10.91
CA ASP A 273 13.08 -3.27 11.93
C ASP A 273 12.00 -2.96 12.99
N GLY A 274 10.80 -3.54 12.85
CA GLY A 274 9.69 -3.32 13.77
C GLY A 274 9.19 -1.89 13.82
N ALA A 275 9.48 -1.05 12.81
CA ALA A 275 9.11 0.36 12.80
C ALA A 275 7.63 0.58 12.45
N LEU A 276 7.05 -0.29 11.62
CA LEU A 276 5.66 -0.18 11.20
C LEU A 276 4.70 -0.57 12.33
N ARG A 277 3.58 0.16 12.39
CA ARG A 277 2.49 -0.07 13.35
C ARG A 277 1.16 -0.20 12.59
N GLY A 278 0.24 -0.95 13.18
CA GLY A 278 -1.14 -1.01 12.68
C GLY A 278 -1.82 0.35 12.76
N GLY A 279 -2.62 0.67 11.72
CA GLY A 279 -3.34 1.93 11.61
C GLY A 279 -2.57 3.05 10.88
N MET A 280 -1.30 2.87 10.53
CA MET A 280 -0.56 3.84 9.72
C MET A 280 -1.15 3.93 8.31
N PHE A 281 -1.23 5.14 7.76
CA PHE A 281 -1.65 5.35 6.39
C PHE A 281 -0.46 5.25 5.45
N ALA A 282 -0.68 4.61 4.31
CA ALA A 282 0.32 4.48 3.27
C ALA A 282 -0.26 4.81 1.90
N THR A 283 0.56 5.47 1.10
CA THR A 283 0.32 5.70 -0.32
C THR A 283 1.37 4.94 -1.13
N GLY A 284 1.02 4.56 -2.33
CA GLY A 284 1.97 3.84 -3.17
C GLY A 284 1.57 3.78 -4.62
N ARG A 285 2.38 3.07 -5.37
CA ARG A 285 2.14 2.84 -6.79
C ARG A 285 2.49 1.41 -7.18
N ILE A 286 1.59 0.79 -7.91
CA ILE A 286 1.77 -0.55 -8.46
C ILE A 286 2.30 -0.42 -9.88
N ALA A 287 3.42 -1.08 -10.19
CA ALA A 287 3.89 -1.18 -11.56
C ALA A 287 2.96 -2.13 -12.34
N LEU A 288 2.17 -1.59 -13.26
CA LEU A 288 1.42 -2.39 -14.22
C LEU A 288 2.39 -2.94 -15.28
N ALA A 289 1.99 -3.97 -16.02
CA ALA A 289 2.87 -4.60 -17.01
C ALA A 289 3.51 -3.55 -17.93
N ALA A 290 4.78 -3.72 -18.28
CA ALA A 290 5.45 -2.90 -19.27
C ALA A 290 4.63 -2.91 -20.56
N SER A 291 4.17 -1.75 -20.99
CA SER A 291 3.40 -1.64 -22.23
C SER A 291 4.31 -1.86 -23.43
N VAL A 292 3.73 -2.31 -24.53
CA VAL A 292 4.35 -2.29 -25.86
C VAL A 292 5.01 -0.92 -26.06
N PRO A 293 6.24 -0.85 -26.64
CA PRO A 293 6.88 0.40 -26.93
C PRO A 293 5.96 1.33 -27.75
N VAL A 294 5.71 2.52 -27.23
CA VAL A 294 4.85 3.55 -27.87
C VAL A 294 5.69 4.76 -28.25
N ALA A 295 5.24 5.49 -29.25
CA ALA A 295 5.87 6.75 -29.64
C ALA A 295 5.81 7.75 -28.48
N THR A 296 6.95 8.20 -27.98
CA THR A 296 7.05 9.10 -26.83
C THR A 296 7.87 10.32 -27.11
N LEU A 297 7.51 11.44 -26.47
CA LEU A 297 8.28 12.67 -26.39
C LEU A 297 8.56 13.04 -24.93
N PRO A 298 9.62 13.82 -24.66
CA PRO A 298 9.78 14.45 -23.36
C PRO A 298 8.55 15.30 -23.01
N ALA A 299 8.09 15.25 -21.76
CA ALA A 299 6.95 16.03 -21.30
C ALA A 299 7.13 17.56 -21.51
N THR A 300 8.41 18.01 -21.49
CA THR A 300 8.79 19.41 -21.74
C THR A 300 8.56 19.87 -23.18
N ALA A 301 8.52 18.94 -24.15
CA ALA A 301 8.24 19.24 -25.55
C ALA A 301 6.74 19.50 -25.82
N VAL A 302 5.87 18.99 -24.98
CA VAL A 302 4.42 19.08 -25.17
C VAL A 302 3.88 20.35 -24.51
N ARG A 303 3.10 21.12 -25.27
CA ARG A 303 2.51 22.39 -24.84
C ARG A 303 1.00 22.35 -25.01
N THR A 304 0.31 23.03 -24.10
CA THR A 304 -1.15 23.19 -24.17
C THR A 304 -1.51 24.66 -24.06
N GLU A 305 -2.26 25.14 -25.01
CA GLU A 305 -2.72 26.52 -25.06
C GLU A 305 -4.17 26.54 -25.58
N GLY A 306 -5.05 27.21 -24.89
CA GLY A 306 -6.46 27.28 -25.26
C GLY A 306 -7.17 25.92 -25.39
N GLY A 307 -6.72 24.91 -24.64
CA GLY A 307 -7.26 23.52 -24.66
C GLY A 307 -6.72 22.67 -25.81
N VAL A 308 -5.87 23.24 -26.71
CA VAL A 308 -5.22 22.48 -27.79
C VAL A 308 -3.80 22.08 -27.36
N THR A 309 -3.50 20.80 -27.49
CA THR A 309 -2.16 20.27 -27.22
C THR A 309 -1.35 20.23 -28.50
N TYR A 310 -0.12 20.75 -28.46
CA TYR A 310 0.72 20.88 -29.65
C TYR A 310 2.23 20.73 -29.28
N VAL A 311 3.01 20.51 -30.33
CA VAL A 311 4.47 20.54 -30.29
C VAL A 311 4.99 21.49 -31.36
N TRP A 312 6.21 22.00 -31.16
CA TRP A 312 6.93 22.74 -32.18
C TRP A 312 7.90 21.82 -32.91
N THR A 313 7.80 21.74 -34.22
CA THR A 313 8.69 20.98 -35.09
C THR A 313 9.52 21.93 -35.94
N VAL A 314 10.74 21.50 -36.34
CA VAL A 314 11.57 22.23 -37.31
C VAL A 314 11.53 21.47 -38.61
N GLU A 315 10.82 22.04 -39.60
CA GLU A 315 10.62 21.41 -40.91
C GLU A 315 11.05 22.37 -42.03
N GLY A 316 11.95 21.90 -42.92
CA GLY A 316 12.42 22.71 -44.05
C GLY A 316 13.02 24.08 -43.65
N GLY A 317 13.67 24.17 -42.49
CA GLY A 317 14.25 25.44 -42.03
C GLY A 317 13.21 26.41 -41.40
N LYS A 318 12.01 25.98 -41.11
CA LYS A 318 10.98 26.75 -40.45
C LYS A 318 10.42 26.06 -39.25
N LEU A 319 9.94 26.86 -38.30
CA LEU A 319 9.22 26.38 -37.13
C LEU A 319 7.75 26.13 -37.50
N VAL A 320 7.24 24.94 -37.20
CA VAL A 320 5.86 24.54 -37.48
C VAL A 320 5.14 24.13 -36.20
N LYS A 321 3.98 24.72 -35.94
CA LYS A 321 3.10 24.37 -34.83
C LYS A 321 2.22 23.17 -35.22
N ARG A 322 2.52 21.99 -34.66
CA ARG A 322 1.76 20.75 -34.93
C ARG A 322 0.86 20.37 -33.76
N GLY A 323 -0.44 20.34 -33.99
CA GLY A 323 -1.40 19.77 -33.03
C GLY A 323 -1.18 18.28 -32.85
N ILE A 324 -1.19 17.83 -31.63
CA ILE A 324 -1.03 16.42 -31.29
C ILE A 324 -2.10 15.95 -30.31
N THR A 325 -2.38 14.66 -30.35
CA THR A 325 -3.15 13.96 -29.32
C THR A 325 -2.18 13.18 -28.44
N THR A 326 -2.21 13.46 -27.15
CA THR A 326 -1.39 12.74 -26.17
C THR A 326 -2.16 11.56 -25.59
N GLY A 327 -1.43 10.56 -25.14
CA GLY A 327 -1.95 9.40 -24.43
C GLY A 327 -1.44 9.36 -23.00
N ARG A 328 -0.85 8.22 -22.62
CA ARG A 328 -0.29 7.98 -21.30
C ARG A 328 0.89 8.91 -21.00
N ARG A 329 1.02 9.27 -19.75
CA ARG A 329 2.11 10.09 -19.24
C ARG A 329 2.86 9.33 -18.14
N ASP A 330 4.16 9.34 -18.22
CA ASP A 330 5.05 8.81 -17.19
C ASP A 330 5.83 9.99 -16.62
N ASP A 331 5.38 10.48 -15.47
CA ASP A 331 6.00 11.63 -14.81
C ASP A 331 7.37 11.27 -14.21
N ALA A 332 7.61 10.01 -13.87
CA ALA A 332 8.90 9.56 -13.35
C ALA A 332 9.98 9.51 -14.44
N ALA A 333 9.61 9.10 -15.65
CA ALA A 333 10.48 9.11 -16.81
C ALA A 333 10.46 10.48 -17.54
N GLY A 334 9.57 11.40 -17.16
CA GLY A 334 9.39 12.70 -17.82
C GLY A 334 8.92 12.57 -19.28
N ARG A 335 8.16 11.54 -19.62
CA ARG A 335 7.74 11.25 -21.01
C ARG A 335 6.23 11.16 -21.16
N VAL A 336 5.76 11.51 -22.36
CA VAL A 336 4.35 11.47 -22.76
C VAL A 336 4.20 10.67 -24.05
N GLU A 337 3.20 9.80 -24.12
CA GLU A 337 2.81 9.09 -25.33
C GLU A 337 2.18 10.05 -26.34
N VAL A 338 2.60 9.95 -27.59
CA VAL A 338 2.02 10.69 -28.71
C VAL A 338 1.25 9.71 -29.58
N LYS A 339 -0.07 9.93 -29.70
CA LYS A 339 -0.96 9.10 -30.52
C LYS A 339 -1.03 9.55 -31.97
N THR A 340 -0.75 10.84 -32.24
CA THR A 340 -0.71 11.40 -33.58
C THR A 340 0.54 10.91 -34.29
N GLU A 341 0.41 10.44 -35.51
CA GLU A 341 1.57 10.10 -36.34
C GLU A 341 2.34 11.37 -36.69
N LEU A 342 3.53 11.48 -36.15
CA LEU A 342 4.51 12.49 -36.51
C LEU A 342 5.70 11.81 -37.21
N PRO A 343 6.30 12.41 -38.25
CA PRO A 343 7.47 11.84 -38.90
C PRO A 343 8.61 11.65 -37.88
N ARG A 344 9.21 10.46 -37.83
CA ARG A 344 10.23 10.10 -36.83
C ARG A 344 11.51 10.93 -36.92
N ASP A 345 11.82 11.46 -38.09
CA ASP A 345 13.05 12.20 -38.37
C ASP A 345 12.91 13.70 -38.15
N VAL A 346 11.71 14.20 -37.87
CA VAL A 346 11.48 15.64 -37.65
C VAL A 346 11.90 16.02 -36.22
N PRO A 347 12.86 16.97 -36.07
CA PRO A 347 13.24 17.48 -34.76
C PRO A 347 12.07 18.22 -34.11
N VAL A 348 11.82 17.90 -32.84
CA VAL A 348 10.79 18.54 -32.00
C VAL A 348 11.52 19.37 -30.94
N LEU A 349 11.04 20.59 -30.66
CA LEU A 349 11.61 21.39 -29.58
C LEU A 349 11.33 20.74 -28.22
N GLY A 350 12.36 20.26 -27.55
CA GLY A 350 12.32 19.62 -26.23
C GLY A 350 12.31 20.62 -25.07
N ALA A 351 12.90 21.79 -25.26
CA ALA A 351 12.95 22.87 -24.28
C ALA A 351 11.84 23.89 -24.48
N ARG A 352 11.51 24.66 -23.44
CA ARG A 352 10.56 25.77 -23.53
C ARG A 352 11.24 27.03 -24.01
N PHE A 353 10.68 27.62 -25.06
CA PHE A 353 11.06 28.93 -25.57
C PHE A 353 9.81 29.80 -25.64
N ASP A 354 9.95 31.09 -25.36
CA ASP A 354 8.86 32.06 -25.43
C ASP A 354 8.87 32.77 -26.79
N ASN A 355 7.76 33.35 -27.15
CA ASN A 355 7.56 34.17 -28.38
C ASN A 355 7.81 33.42 -29.71
N LEU A 356 7.63 32.11 -29.75
CA LEU A 356 7.69 31.35 -30.99
C LEU A 356 6.48 31.68 -31.88
N LYS A 357 6.74 31.86 -33.17
CA LYS A 357 5.73 32.09 -34.19
C LYS A 357 5.76 30.99 -35.23
N ASP A 358 4.59 30.54 -35.66
CA ASP A 358 4.45 29.59 -36.75
C ASP A 358 5.03 30.18 -38.05
N GLY A 359 5.81 29.38 -38.79
CA GLY A 359 6.47 29.83 -40.00
C GLY A 359 7.79 30.61 -39.79
N ALA A 360 8.22 30.89 -38.55
CA ALA A 360 9.47 31.60 -38.32
C ALA A 360 10.69 30.78 -38.83
N PRO A 361 11.70 31.42 -39.44
CA PRO A 361 12.91 30.72 -39.89
C PRO A 361 13.67 30.16 -38.70
N ALA A 362 14.01 28.88 -38.75
CA ALA A 362 14.66 28.14 -37.69
C ALA A 362 15.82 27.27 -38.23
N ILE A 363 16.93 27.36 -37.57
CA ILE A 363 18.13 26.57 -37.91
C ILE A 363 18.57 25.74 -36.71
N VAL A 364 18.88 24.48 -36.97
CA VAL A 364 19.50 23.58 -35.97
C VAL A 364 21.01 23.70 -36.13
N LYS A 365 21.72 24.16 -35.09
CA LYS A 365 23.20 24.17 -35.11
C LYS A 365 23.71 22.75 -35.16
N ALA A 366 24.62 22.48 -36.14
CA ALA A 366 25.36 21.24 -36.12
C ALA A 366 26.28 21.19 -34.87
N ASN A 367 26.41 20.03 -34.27
CA ASN A 367 27.31 19.84 -33.13
C ASN A 367 28.76 20.19 -33.51
N LEU A 368 29.23 21.36 -33.11
CA LEU A 368 30.66 21.61 -33.09
C LEU A 368 31.25 20.71 -31.99
N PRO A 369 32.33 19.92 -32.30
CA PRO A 369 32.97 19.11 -31.26
C PRO A 369 33.40 20.02 -30.12
N SER A 370 32.98 19.64 -28.88
CA SER A 370 33.41 20.31 -27.66
C SER A 370 34.95 20.48 -27.68
N PRO A 371 35.50 21.67 -27.39
CA PRO A 371 36.93 21.83 -27.30
C PRO A 371 37.49 20.84 -26.27
N ALA A 372 38.47 20.05 -26.67
CA ALA A 372 39.15 19.08 -25.82
C ALA A 372 39.65 19.78 -24.53
N PRO A 373 39.53 19.17 -23.35
CA PRO A 373 39.99 19.77 -22.12
C PRO A 373 41.51 20.08 -22.26
N ALA A 374 41.87 21.36 -22.03
CA ALA A 374 43.24 21.82 -22.02
C ALA A 374 44.07 20.92 -21.09
N LYS A 375 45.15 20.32 -21.63
CA LYS A 375 46.11 19.57 -20.84
C LYS A 375 46.61 20.45 -19.71
N ALA A 376 46.41 20.02 -18.48
CA ALA A 376 47.03 20.61 -17.31
C ALA A 376 48.54 20.63 -17.45
N PRO A 377 49.26 21.71 -17.06
CA PRO A 377 50.68 21.78 -17.11
C PRO A 377 51.29 20.75 -16.14
N THR A 378 52.14 19.91 -16.69
CA THR A 378 52.96 18.93 -15.96
C THR A 378 53.88 19.70 -14.99
N SER A 379 53.56 19.66 -13.69
CA SER A 379 54.50 20.16 -12.67
C SER A 379 55.72 19.24 -12.61
N GLY A 380 56.85 19.74 -13.05
CA GLY A 380 58.16 19.10 -12.92
C GLY A 380 58.49 18.84 -11.45
N ARG A 381 58.71 17.59 -11.13
CA ARG A 381 59.21 17.15 -9.82
C ARG A 381 60.73 17.31 -9.82
N THR A 382 61.24 18.39 -9.19
CA THR A 382 62.63 18.53 -8.86
C THR A 382 63.00 17.52 -7.78
N GLN A 383 63.88 16.57 -8.11
CA GLN A 383 64.60 15.76 -7.13
C GLN A 383 65.68 16.66 -6.49
N ALA A 384 65.65 16.80 -5.18
CA ALA A 384 66.78 17.23 -4.38
C ALA A 384 67.21 16.05 -3.51
N ALA A 385 68.43 15.65 -3.75
CA ALA A 385 69.20 14.73 -2.91
C ALA A 385 69.62 15.43 -1.64
N GLY A 386 69.68 14.71 -0.52
CA GLY A 386 70.19 15.08 0.77
C GLY A 386 69.80 14.02 1.79
#